data_056f16779fc82561d4700512755fe351
#
_entry.id   056f16779fc82561d4700512755fe351
#
_cell.length_a   1.000
_cell.length_b   1.000
_cell.length_c   1.000
_cell.angle_alpha   90.00
_cell.angle_beta   90.00
_cell.angle_gamma   90.00
#
_symmetry.space_group_name_H-M   'P 1'
#
loop_
_entity.id
_entity.type
_entity.pdbx_description
1 polymer ?
#
loop_
_entity_poly.entity_id
_entity_poly.type
_entity_poly.pdbx_seq_one_letter_code
_entity_poly.pdbx_strand_id
1 'polypeptide(L)' 'MYVAQFVICMFSMCLVVEQKPYVVHQDLESCKAAAFVQVKKLLVSLEDKPVVIEAFCLDVTKNSI' A
#
# COMPACT_ATOMS: atom_id res chain seq x y z
N MET A 1 6.65 -12.62 -6.96
CA MET A 1 5.31 -12.07 -6.75
C MET A 1 5.32 -11.00 -5.67
N TYR A 2 4.47 -10.02 -5.82
CA TYR A 2 4.49 -8.86 -4.92
C TYR A 2 3.11 -8.55 -4.40
N VAL A 3 3.07 -8.06 -3.18
CA VAL A 3 1.82 -7.64 -2.54
C VAL A 3 1.98 -6.19 -2.11
N ALA A 4 0.97 -5.39 -2.35
CA ALA A 4 1.00 -3.99 -1.95
C ALA A 4 0.52 -3.85 -0.50
N GLN A 5 1.27 -3.08 0.28
CA GLN A 5 0.89 -2.73 1.64
C GLN A 5 1.03 -1.22 1.81
N PHE A 6 0.22 -0.66 2.67
CA PHE A 6 0.19 0.77 2.91
C PHE A 6 0.39 1.07 4.38
N VAL A 7 1.14 2.10 4.66
CA VAL A 7 1.30 2.60 6.02
C VAL A 7 0.67 3.98 6.07
N ILE A 8 -0.29 4.14 6.95
CA ILE A 8 -0.99 5.41 7.12
C ILE A 8 -0.64 5.93 8.49
N CYS A 9 -0.04 7.11 8.53
CA CYS A 9 0.34 7.74 9.79
C CYS A 9 -0.48 9.00 10.01
N MET A 10 -1.12 9.09 11.18
CA MET A 10 -1.88 10.25 11.60
C MET A 10 -1.38 10.66 12.99
N PHE A 11 -1.07 11.94 13.15
CA PHE A 11 -0.57 12.45 14.42
C PHE A 11 0.70 11.68 14.79
N SER A 12 0.65 10.89 15.84
CA SER A 12 1.79 10.09 16.25
C SER A 12 1.51 8.59 16.13
N MET A 13 0.46 8.23 15.40
CA MET A 13 0.07 6.84 15.25
C MET A 13 0.16 6.41 13.80
N CYS A 14 0.70 5.23 13.57
CA CYS A 14 0.78 4.66 12.24
C CYS A 14 0.10 3.31 12.20
N LEU A 15 -0.62 3.05 11.12
CA LEU A 15 -1.31 1.79 10.90
C LEU A 15 -0.86 1.19 9.58
N VAL A 16 -0.75 -0.13 9.57
CA VAL A 16 -0.43 -0.86 8.34
C VAL A 16 -1.73 -1.43 7.78
N VAL A 17 -1.99 -1.13 6.52
CA VAL A 17 -3.20 -1.58 5.84
C VAL A 17 -2.79 -2.35 4.60
N GLU A 18 -3.40 -3.52 4.41
CA GLU A 18 -3.16 -4.31 3.22
C GLU A 18 -4.13 -3.92 2.12
N GLN A 19 -3.73 -4.15 0.87
CA GLN A 19 -4.59 -3.89 -0.26
C GLN A 19 -5.82 -4.80 -0.23
N LYS A 20 -6.97 -4.24 -0.52
CA LYS A 20 -8.22 -5.00 -0.60
C LYS A 20 -8.92 -4.68 -1.91
N PRO A 21 -9.35 -5.72 -2.66
CA PRO A 21 -9.13 -7.14 -2.36
C PRO A 21 -7.64 -7.49 -2.39
N TYR A 22 -7.27 -8.56 -1.72
CA TYR A 22 -5.89 -9.01 -1.69
C TYR A 22 -5.48 -9.50 -3.08
N VAL A 23 -4.54 -8.81 -3.68
CA VAL A 23 -4.10 -9.12 -5.04
C VAL A 23 -2.60 -9.34 -5.03
N VAL A 24 -2.18 -10.42 -5.67
CA VAL A 24 -0.76 -10.72 -5.83
C VAL A 24 -0.34 -10.30 -7.23
N HIS A 25 0.66 -9.45 -7.32
CA HIS A 25 1.18 -8.96 -8.58
C HIS A 25 2.41 -9.74 -8.99
N GLN A 26 2.51 -10.05 -10.28
CA GLN A 26 3.62 -10.85 -10.77
C GLN A 26 4.92 -10.06 -10.86
N ASP A 27 4.85 -8.79 -11.13
CA ASP A 27 6.04 -7.98 -11.23
C ASP A 27 5.95 -6.72 -10.36
N LEU A 28 7.10 -6.11 -10.15
CA LEU A 28 7.18 -4.96 -9.28
C LEU A 28 6.47 -3.75 -9.86
N GLU A 29 6.52 -3.59 -11.17
CA GLU A 29 5.87 -2.45 -11.81
C GLU A 29 4.36 -2.48 -11.64
N SER A 30 3.77 -3.64 -11.80
CA SER A 30 2.32 -3.80 -11.58
C SER A 30 1.95 -3.47 -10.16
N CYS A 31 2.74 -3.93 -9.21
CA CYS A 31 2.51 -3.64 -7.79
C CYS A 31 2.59 -2.15 -7.53
N LYS A 32 3.61 -1.49 -8.05
CA LYS A 32 3.78 -0.06 -7.84
C LYS A 32 2.63 0.74 -8.46
N ALA A 33 2.21 0.36 -9.65
CA ALA A 33 1.11 1.05 -10.31
C ALA A 33 -0.18 0.92 -9.52
N ALA A 34 -0.49 -0.27 -9.05
CA ALA A 34 -1.68 -0.51 -8.26
C ALA A 34 -1.61 0.26 -6.93
N ALA A 35 -0.45 0.26 -6.29
CA ALA A 35 -0.25 0.98 -5.04
C ALA A 35 -0.45 2.47 -5.24
N PHE A 36 0.07 3.01 -6.34
CA PHE A 36 -0.05 4.43 -6.64
C PHE A 36 -1.52 4.84 -6.79
N VAL A 37 -2.31 4.02 -7.48
CA VAL A 37 -3.73 4.29 -7.67
C VAL A 37 -4.46 4.27 -6.32
N GLN A 38 -4.14 3.31 -5.48
CA GLN A 38 -4.77 3.21 -4.16
C GLN A 38 -4.41 4.40 -3.27
N VAL A 39 -3.15 4.81 -3.30
CA VAL A 39 -2.72 5.97 -2.52
C VAL A 39 -3.48 7.22 -2.94
N LYS A 40 -3.68 7.40 -4.24
CA LYS A 40 -4.44 8.54 -4.73
C LYS A 40 -5.87 8.52 -4.21
N LYS A 41 -6.52 7.35 -4.22
CA LYS A 41 -7.88 7.24 -3.71
C LYS A 41 -7.96 7.55 -2.23
N LEU A 42 -6.98 7.06 -1.47
CA LEU A 42 -6.94 7.35 -0.04
C LEU A 42 -6.71 8.82 0.24
N LEU A 43 -5.84 9.47 -0.53
CA LEU A 43 -5.59 10.89 -0.34
C LEU A 43 -6.82 11.72 -0.62
N VAL A 44 -7.60 11.36 -1.64
CA VAL A 44 -8.83 12.07 -1.94
C VAL A 44 -9.84 11.90 -0.80
N SER A 45 -9.91 10.71 -0.21
CA SER A 45 -10.81 10.46 0.90
C SER A 45 -10.40 11.18 2.17
N LEU A 46 -9.11 11.43 2.33
CA LEU A 46 -8.57 11.99 3.58
C LEU A 46 -8.01 13.39 3.40
N GLU A 47 -8.42 14.09 2.35
CA GLU A 47 -7.81 15.36 2.01
C GLU A 47 -7.91 16.42 3.10
N ASP A 48 -8.89 16.32 3.98
CA ASP A 48 -9.07 17.28 5.07
C ASP A 48 -8.26 16.93 6.31
N LYS A 49 -7.47 15.86 6.26
CA LYS A 49 -6.76 15.40 7.44
C LYS A 49 -5.27 15.33 7.18
N PRO A 50 -4.45 15.70 8.18
CA PRO A 50 -3.00 15.62 8.03
C PRO A 50 -2.54 14.18 8.17
N VAL A 51 -2.51 13.45 7.08
CA VAL A 51 -2.07 12.06 7.07
C VAL A 51 -0.89 11.89 6.13
N VAL A 52 -0.01 10.97 6.49
CA VAL A 52 1.08 10.55 5.64
C VAL A 52 0.81 9.12 5.22
N ILE A 53 0.83 8.86 3.93
CA ILE A 53 0.57 7.54 3.38
C ILE A 53 1.79 7.10 2.59
N GLU A 54 2.31 5.93 2.93
CA GLU A 54 3.41 5.32 2.19
C GLU A 54 2.97 3.95 1.70
N ALA A 55 3.41 3.60 0.49
CA ALA A 55 3.07 2.32 -0.11
C ALA A 55 4.33 1.50 -0.30
N PHE A 56 4.23 0.20 -0.03
CA PHE A 56 5.33 -0.72 -0.18
C PHE A 56 4.89 -1.92 -0.98
N CYS A 57 5.82 -2.46 -1.77
CA CYS A 57 5.60 -3.72 -2.47
C CYS A 57 6.52 -4.76 -1.85
N LEU A 58 5.92 -5.79 -1.28
CA LEU A 58 6.64 -6.86 -0.62
C LEU A 58 6.74 -8.06 -1.54
N ASP A 59 7.92 -8.64 -1.63
CA ASP A 59 8.14 -9.85 -2.39
C ASP A 59 7.79 -11.05 -1.52
N VAL A 60 6.67 -11.68 -1.82
CA VAL A 60 6.19 -12.83 -1.05
C VAL A 60 6.74 -14.15 -1.55
N THR A 61 7.45 -14.13 -2.67
CA THR A 61 8.02 -15.36 -3.22
C THR A 61 9.14 -15.89 -2.34
N LYS A 62 9.86 -15.01 -1.72
CA LYS A 62 11.03 -15.40 -0.93
C LYS A 62 10.69 -15.93 0.45
N ASN A 63 9.46 -15.87 0.83
CA ASN A 63 9.05 -16.30 2.16
C ASN A 63 8.60 -17.73 2.23
N SER A 64 8.83 -18.48 1.20
CA SER A 64 8.35 -19.85 1.10
C SER A 64 9.36 -20.88 1.60
N ILE A 65 10.10 -20.55 2.55
CA ILE A 65 11.10 -21.48 3.07
C ILE A 65 10.48 -22.55 3.95
#